data_6b6f3c49e705701cdddb8484c5c960a0
#
_entry.id   6b6f3c49e705701cdddb8484c5c960a0
#
_cell.length_a   1.000
_cell.length_b   1.000
_cell.length_c   1.000
_cell.angle_alpha   90.00
_cell.angle_beta   90.00
_cell.angle_gamma   90.00
#
_symmetry.space_group_name_H-M   'P 1'
#
loop_
_entity.id
_entity.type
_entity.pdbx_description
1 polymer ?
#
loop_
_entity_poly.entity_id
_entity_poly.type
_entity_poly.pdbx_seq_one_letter_code
_entity_poly.pdbx_strand_id
1 'polypeptide(L)'
;MKLQTFVERVLAYDLERDTSKIIEDLRQLATNRTLLSEHLYNTVQQEGFSTKNSLYSPYAFVLYYNDLFTVRLGFWSPVSSQDESETFIYDLNHTHDFEMYAVGYSGDGYTTVIREILDDTPIRAGTIPILGEERVLKLAPGEVLHMPPLKEIHRQLPPHIMSASLSLLIHPLRSERNEEAWCFDENYRPTYPGIAKQETAFFEDSLSLLNNGSHSLPQ
;
A
#
# COMPACT_ATOMS: atom_id res chain seq x y z
N MET A 1 -13.37 -15.86 -6.98
CA MET A 1 -12.92 -15.51 -8.36
C MET A 1 -11.44 -15.87 -8.52
N LYS A 2 -10.97 -16.20 -9.72
CA LYS A 2 -9.54 -16.35 -10.03
C LYS A 2 -8.91 -14.98 -10.29
N LEU A 3 -7.62 -14.81 -10.01
CA LEU A 3 -6.88 -13.57 -10.26
C LEU A 3 -6.96 -13.12 -11.72
N GLN A 4 -6.74 -14.04 -12.66
CA GLN A 4 -6.81 -13.74 -14.09
C GLN A 4 -8.17 -13.15 -14.51
N THR A 5 -9.27 -13.73 -14.05
CA THR A 5 -10.63 -13.21 -14.32
C THR A 5 -10.85 -11.82 -13.73
N PHE A 6 -10.31 -11.56 -12.53
CA PHE A 6 -10.36 -10.24 -11.91
C PHE A 6 -9.61 -9.20 -12.76
N VAL A 7 -8.39 -9.52 -13.16
CA VAL A 7 -7.55 -8.64 -14.00
C VAL A 7 -8.24 -8.32 -15.33
N GLU A 8 -8.79 -9.33 -16.02
CA GLU A 8 -9.51 -9.15 -17.29
C GLU A 8 -10.71 -8.22 -17.14
N ARG A 9 -11.45 -8.32 -16.02
CA ARG A 9 -12.60 -7.44 -15.74
C ARG A 9 -12.14 -6.01 -15.46
N VAL A 10 -11.12 -5.83 -14.59
CA VAL A 10 -10.61 -4.49 -14.26
C VAL A 10 -10.06 -3.79 -15.50
N LEU A 11 -9.40 -4.51 -16.43
CA LEU A 11 -8.95 -3.96 -17.71
C LEU A 11 -10.10 -3.51 -18.64
N ALA A 12 -11.29 -4.06 -18.46
CA ALA A 12 -12.48 -3.70 -19.25
C ALA A 12 -13.33 -2.60 -18.59
N TYR A 13 -13.03 -2.20 -17.36
CA TYR A 13 -13.77 -1.18 -16.63
C TYR A 13 -13.33 0.24 -16.96
N ASP A 14 -14.25 1.18 -16.86
CA ASP A 14 -13.96 2.59 -16.68
C ASP A 14 -13.56 2.79 -15.21
N LEU A 15 -12.23 2.95 -14.96
CA LEU A 15 -11.69 2.97 -13.61
C LEU A 15 -12.17 4.16 -12.77
N GLU A 16 -12.68 5.24 -13.41
CA GLU A 16 -13.24 6.40 -12.71
C GLU A 16 -14.71 6.20 -12.33
N ARG A 17 -15.47 5.40 -13.11
CA ARG A 17 -16.91 5.29 -12.99
C ARG A 17 -17.40 3.97 -12.42
N ASP A 18 -16.65 2.90 -12.64
CA ASP A 18 -17.06 1.55 -12.29
C ASP A 18 -16.68 1.12 -10.85
N THR A 19 -16.50 2.09 -9.93
CA THR A 19 -16.13 1.88 -8.52
C THR A 19 -16.90 0.74 -7.86
N SER A 20 -18.22 0.70 -8.03
CA SER A 20 -19.07 -0.35 -7.42
C SER A 20 -18.76 -1.74 -7.96
N LYS A 21 -18.44 -1.87 -9.26
CA LYS A 21 -18.05 -3.14 -9.88
C LYS A 21 -16.67 -3.58 -9.41
N ILE A 22 -15.74 -2.64 -9.31
CA ILE A 22 -14.39 -2.89 -8.78
C ILE A 22 -14.47 -3.44 -7.36
N ILE A 23 -15.24 -2.80 -6.49
CA ILE A 23 -15.43 -3.23 -5.10
C ILE A 23 -16.04 -4.63 -5.03
N GLU A 24 -17.08 -4.91 -5.81
CA GLU A 24 -17.74 -6.22 -5.81
C GLU A 24 -16.79 -7.32 -6.29
N ASP A 25 -16.05 -7.07 -7.38
CA ASP A 25 -15.11 -8.03 -7.92
C ASP A 25 -13.89 -8.24 -6.98
N LEU A 26 -13.42 -7.19 -6.29
CA LEU A 26 -12.37 -7.30 -5.30
C LEU A 26 -12.82 -8.14 -4.09
N ARG A 27 -14.06 -7.92 -3.61
CA ARG A 27 -14.67 -8.78 -2.59
C ARG A 27 -14.74 -10.23 -3.04
N GLN A 28 -15.19 -10.45 -4.27
CA GLN A 28 -15.29 -11.80 -4.84
C GLN A 28 -13.90 -12.44 -4.99
N LEU A 29 -12.87 -11.68 -5.39
CA LEU A 29 -11.50 -12.18 -5.43
C LEU A 29 -11.02 -12.58 -4.03
N ALA A 30 -11.31 -11.78 -3.00
CA ALA A 30 -10.92 -12.04 -1.61
C ALA A 30 -11.55 -13.31 -1.01
N THR A 31 -12.61 -13.87 -1.60
CA THR A 31 -13.13 -15.19 -1.18
C THR A 31 -12.24 -16.35 -1.62
N ASN A 32 -11.32 -16.15 -2.58
CA ASN A 32 -10.39 -17.18 -3.02
C ASN A 32 -9.26 -17.36 -1.99
N ARG A 33 -9.37 -18.38 -1.14
CA ARG A 33 -8.41 -18.67 -0.06
C ARG A 33 -7.10 -19.31 -0.54
N THR A 34 -7.04 -19.72 -1.80
CA THR A 34 -5.84 -20.30 -2.43
C THR A 34 -5.07 -19.29 -3.29
N LEU A 35 -5.50 -18.01 -3.30
CA LEU A 35 -4.96 -16.99 -4.17
C LEU A 35 -3.43 -16.87 -4.11
N LEU A 36 -2.86 -16.80 -2.89
CA LEU A 36 -1.41 -16.70 -2.70
C LEU A 36 -0.70 -17.99 -3.10
N SER A 37 -1.19 -19.15 -2.69
CA SER A 37 -0.56 -20.43 -3.02
C SER A 37 -0.60 -20.74 -4.52
N GLU A 38 -1.70 -20.39 -5.19
CA GLU A 38 -1.80 -20.50 -6.66
C GLU A 38 -0.81 -19.56 -7.34
N HIS A 39 -0.70 -18.32 -6.88
CA HIS A 39 0.26 -17.33 -7.41
C HIS A 39 1.70 -17.83 -7.25
N LEU A 40 2.10 -18.23 -6.04
CA LEU A 40 3.45 -18.73 -5.77
C LEU A 40 3.77 -19.98 -6.59
N TYR A 41 2.83 -20.93 -6.68
CA TYR A 41 3.01 -22.13 -7.49
C TYR A 41 3.23 -21.79 -8.97
N ASN A 42 2.41 -20.91 -9.54
CA ASN A 42 2.52 -20.50 -10.93
C ASN A 42 3.84 -19.75 -11.20
N THR A 43 4.25 -18.87 -10.30
CA THR A 43 5.53 -18.15 -10.40
C THR A 43 6.71 -19.11 -10.40
N VAL A 44 6.73 -20.08 -9.48
CA VAL A 44 7.79 -21.10 -9.42
C VAL A 44 7.81 -21.97 -10.68
N GLN A 45 6.65 -22.33 -11.23
CA GLN A 45 6.56 -23.11 -12.47
C GLN A 45 7.06 -22.35 -13.71
N GLN A 46 6.84 -21.05 -13.76
CA GLN A 46 7.21 -20.21 -14.91
C GLN A 46 8.63 -19.68 -14.83
N GLU A 47 9.08 -19.28 -13.67
CA GLU A 47 10.34 -18.54 -13.46
C GLU A 47 11.39 -19.35 -12.67
N GLY A 48 10.99 -20.48 -12.09
CA GLY A 48 11.83 -21.24 -11.17
C GLY A 48 12.03 -20.51 -9.84
N PHE A 49 13.02 -20.92 -9.07
CA PHE A 49 13.41 -20.27 -7.79
C PHE A 49 14.37 -19.10 -8.05
N SER A 50 13.99 -18.16 -8.92
CA SER A 50 14.81 -16.98 -9.21
C SER A 50 14.49 -15.84 -8.25
N THR A 51 15.51 -15.24 -7.64
CA THR A 51 15.38 -14.02 -6.82
C THR A 51 15.48 -12.73 -7.64
N LYS A 52 15.74 -12.83 -8.95
CA LYS A 52 16.04 -11.65 -9.80
C LYS A 52 14.85 -10.74 -10.06
N ASN A 53 13.62 -11.25 -9.95
CA ASN A 53 12.39 -10.52 -10.25
C ASN A 53 11.38 -10.56 -9.10
N SER A 54 11.80 -10.86 -7.87
CA SER A 54 10.87 -10.90 -6.74
C SER A 54 10.44 -9.47 -6.36
N LEU A 55 9.25 -9.10 -6.78
CA LEU A 55 8.52 -7.90 -6.31
C LEU A 55 7.94 -8.14 -4.91
N TYR A 56 8.69 -8.84 -4.06
CA TYR A 56 8.27 -9.19 -2.72
C TYR A 56 8.92 -8.26 -1.71
N SER A 57 8.11 -7.64 -0.90
CA SER A 57 8.55 -7.07 0.38
C SER A 57 8.12 -7.99 1.52
N PRO A 58 8.71 -7.87 2.72
CA PRO A 58 8.25 -8.63 3.89
C PRO A 58 6.76 -8.44 4.20
N TYR A 59 6.13 -7.41 3.64
CA TYR A 59 4.77 -6.97 3.96
C TYR A 59 3.77 -7.13 2.83
N ALA A 60 4.21 -7.38 1.59
CA ALA A 60 3.30 -7.48 0.47
C ALA A 60 3.83 -8.39 -0.64
N PHE A 61 2.92 -9.15 -1.25
CA PHE A 61 3.14 -9.89 -2.49
C PHE A 61 2.40 -9.19 -3.61
N VAL A 62 3.11 -8.81 -4.67
CA VAL A 62 2.51 -8.32 -5.90
C VAL A 62 1.99 -9.52 -6.69
N LEU A 63 0.67 -9.61 -6.82
CA LEU A 63 0.00 -10.69 -7.53
C LEU A 63 -0.14 -10.40 -9.02
N TYR A 64 -0.26 -9.13 -9.37
CA TYR A 64 -0.33 -8.64 -10.74
C TYR A 64 0.12 -7.18 -10.80
N TYR A 65 0.77 -6.81 -11.90
CA TYR A 65 1.25 -5.45 -12.14
C TYR A 65 1.22 -5.13 -13.64
N ASN A 66 0.80 -3.91 -13.97
CA ASN A 66 0.96 -3.28 -15.28
C ASN A 66 1.06 -1.76 -15.14
N ASP A 67 1.09 -1.00 -16.24
CA ASP A 67 1.19 0.46 -16.21
C ASP A 67 -0.04 1.17 -15.62
N LEU A 68 -1.20 0.50 -15.55
CA LEU A 68 -2.46 1.07 -15.09
C LEU A 68 -2.73 0.79 -13.61
N PHE A 69 -2.41 -0.43 -13.15
CA PHE A 69 -2.72 -0.83 -11.78
C PHE A 69 -1.84 -1.97 -11.25
N THR A 70 -1.83 -2.08 -9.94
CA THR A 70 -1.20 -3.18 -9.19
C THR A 70 -2.23 -3.89 -8.34
N VAL A 71 -2.21 -5.22 -8.33
CA VAL A 71 -2.93 -6.07 -7.36
C VAL A 71 -1.93 -6.66 -6.39
N ARG A 72 -2.12 -6.44 -5.09
CA ARG A 72 -1.21 -6.94 -4.06
C ARG A 72 -1.95 -7.56 -2.89
N LEU A 73 -1.31 -8.52 -2.23
CA LEU A 73 -1.70 -9.06 -0.94
C LEU A 73 -0.76 -8.51 0.12
N GLY A 74 -1.26 -7.65 1.00
CA GLY A 74 -0.52 -7.06 2.10
C GLY A 74 -0.68 -7.86 3.38
N PHE A 75 0.40 -7.99 4.16
CA PHE A 75 0.41 -8.65 5.47
C PHE A 75 0.54 -7.60 6.57
N TRP A 76 -0.17 -7.82 7.65
CA TRP A 76 -0.27 -6.94 8.79
C TRP A 76 -0.01 -7.74 10.05
N SER A 77 1.13 -7.50 10.68
CA SER A 77 1.52 -8.21 11.92
C SER A 77 1.05 -7.44 13.15
N PRO A 78 0.60 -8.13 14.20
CA PRO A 78 0.59 -7.52 15.51
C PRO A 78 2.02 -7.14 15.88
N VAL A 79 2.20 -5.98 16.48
CA VAL A 79 3.52 -5.48 16.89
C VAL A 79 3.59 -5.40 18.40
N SER A 80 4.76 -5.67 18.96
CA SER A 80 5.03 -5.66 20.40
C SER A 80 6.04 -4.58 20.78
N SER A 81 6.70 -3.96 19.80
CA SER A 81 7.72 -2.92 20.00
C SER A 81 7.56 -1.77 19.01
N GLN A 82 8.17 -0.64 19.30
CA GLN A 82 8.18 0.52 18.42
C GLN A 82 8.95 0.23 17.13
N ASP A 83 10.07 -0.47 17.20
CA ASP A 83 10.88 -0.84 16.02
C ASP A 83 10.09 -1.71 15.03
N GLU A 84 9.26 -2.63 15.54
CA GLU A 84 8.34 -3.40 14.69
C GLU A 84 7.25 -2.52 14.08
N SER A 85 6.74 -1.53 14.83
CA SER A 85 5.73 -0.58 14.33
C SER A 85 6.27 0.23 13.15
N GLU A 86 7.49 0.74 13.24
CA GLU A 86 8.16 1.49 12.17
C GLU A 86 8.39 0.61 10.93
N THR A 87 8.76 -0.65 11.14
CA THR A 87 8.96 -1.62 10.07
C THR A 87 7.70 -1.86 9.23
N PHE A 88 6.51 -1.85 9.86
CA PHE A 88 5.22 -2.03 9.17
C PHE A 88 4.54 -0.70 8.77
N ILE A 89 5.21 0.43 8.97
CA ILE A 89 4.67 1.78 8.64
C ILE A 89 3.37 2.06 9.43
N TYR A 90 3.26 1.53 10.64
CA TYR A 90 2.15 1.86 11.54
C TYR A 90 2.33 3.26 12.13
N ASP A 91 1.20 3.89 12.46
CA ASP A 91 1.13 5.24 13.04
C ASP A 91 1.72 6.37 12.18
N LEU A 92 2.09 6.13 10.93
CA LEU A 92 2.54 7.16 10.00
C LEU A 92 1.34 7.82 9.32
N ASN A 93 1.12 9.10 9.59
CA ASN A 93 0.14 9.90 8.85
C ASN A 93 0.67 10.20 7.45
N HIS A 94 -0.06 9.79 6.41
CA HIS A 94 0.36 10.00 5.03
C HIS A 94 -0.83 10.05 4.06
N THR A 95 -0.57 10.56 2.85
CA THR A 95 -1.48 10.50 1.70
C THR A 95 -0.92 9.54 0.66
N HIS A 96 -1.74 9.14 -0.32
CA HIS A 96 -1.33 8.44 -1.52
C HIS A 96 -1.56 9.29 -2.77
N ASP A 97 -0.70 9.16 -3.78
CA ASP A 97 -0.88 9.75 -5.12
C ASP A 97 -1.61 8.81 -6.11
N PHE A 98 -2.07 7.67 -5.63
CA PHE A 98 -2.83 6.66 -6.38
C PHE A 98 -4.19 6.40 -5.71
N GLU A 99 -5.14 5.94 -6.50
CA GLU A 99 -6.43 5.47 -5.97
C GLU A 99 -6.29 4.04 -5.43
N MET A 100 -6.79 3.79 -4.23
CA MET A 100 -6.69 2.49 -3.58
C MET A 100 -8.05 1.93 -3.19
N TYR A 101 -8.27 0.68 -3.61
CA TYR A 101 -9.33 -0.18 -3.09
C TYR A 101 -8.68 -1.33 -2.31
N ALA A 102 -9.05 -1.52 -1.06
CA ALA A 102 -8.57 -2.62 -0.24
C ALA A 102 -9.72 -3.38 0.39
N VAL A 103 -9.58 -4.69 0.52
CA VAL A 103 -10.54 -5.57 1.20
C VAL A 103 -9.82 -6.43 2.22
N GLY A 104 -10.41 -6.59 3.40
CA GLY A 104 -9.91 -7.52 4.39
C GLY A 104 -9.95 -8.96 3.86
N TYR A 105 -8.81 -9.66 3.91
CA TYR A 105 -8.65 -11.02 3.36
C TYR A 105 -8.66 -12.08 4.45
N SER A 106 -7.88 -11.89 5.51
CA SER A 106 -7.78 -12.84 6.63
C SER A 106 -7.34 -12.16 7.93
N GLY A 107 -7.47 -12.86 9.06
CA GLY A 107 -7.16 -12.33 10.38
C GLY A 107 -8.31 -11.50 10.95
N ASP A 108 -8.01 -10.58 11.88
CA ASP A 108 -9.01 -9.67 12.45
C ASP A 108 -8.99 -8.28 11.80
N GLY A 109 -8.05 -8.05 10.87
CA GLY A 109 -7.89 -6.80 10.11
C GLY A 109 -7.18 -5.70 10.89
N TYR A 110 -6.47 -4.84 10.18
CA TYR A 110 -5.89 -3.62 10.74
C TYR A 110 -6.94 -2.50 10.83
N THR A 111 -6.68 -1.51 11.66
CA THR A 111 -7.53 -0.33 11.77
C THR A 111 -6.89 0.83 11.02
N THR A 112 -7.68 1.56 10.22
CA THR A 112 -7.28 2.80 9.56
C THR A 112 -7.97 3.96 10.21
N VAL A 113 -7.20 4.97 10.62
CA VAL A 113 -7.68 6.29 11.07
C VAL A 113 -7.53 7.25 9.91
N ILE A 114 -8.59 7.94 9.53
CA ILE A 114 -8.70 8.71 8.29
C ILE A 114 -9.22 10.11 8.58
N ARG A 115 -8.63 11.13 7.95
CA ARG A 115 -9.17 12.49 7.87
C ARG A 115 -9.21 12.97 6.44
N GLU A 116 -10.35 13.45 6.00
CA GLU A 116 -10.52 14.05 4.68
C GLU A 116 -9.84 15.42 4.63
N ILE A 117 -9.18 15.74 3.52
CA ILE A 117 -8.65 17.07 3.21
C ILE A 117 -9.79 17.85 2.54
N LEU A 118 -10.25 18.94 3.19
CA LEU A 118 -11.41 19.69 2.77
C LEU A 118 -11.10 20.85 1.82
N ASP A 119 -9.83 21.23 1.70
CA ASP A 119 -9.38 22.29 0.80
C ASP A 119 -8.64 21.69 -0.41
N ASP A 120 -8.67 22.42 -1.52
CA ASP A 120 -7.96 22.04 -2.75
C ASP A 120 -6.56 22.71 -2.84
N THR A 121 -6.07 23.24 -1.71
CA THR A 121 -4.73 23.86 -1.68
C THR A 121 -3.65 22.78 -1.78
N PRO A 122 -2.70 22.91 -2.71
CA PRO A 122 -1.60 21.95 -2.80
C PRO A 122 -0.85 21.81 -1.46
N ILE A 123 -0.63 20.57 -1.04
CA ILE A 123 0.09 20.26 0.20
C ILE A 123 1.53 20.76 0.07
N ARG A 124 2.00 21.52 1.04
CA ARG A 124 3.35 22.08 1.08
C ARG A 124 3.90 22.05 2.50
N ALA A 125 5.20 21.94 2.64
CA ALA A 125 5.87 22.04 3.92
C ALA A 125 5.45 23.32 4.67
N GLY A 126 5.07 23.17 5.93
CA GLY A 126 4.68 24.28 6.80
C GLY A 126 3.21 24.75 6.68
N THR A 127 2.42 24.18 5.76
CA THR A 127 0.98 24.51 5.62
C THR A 127 0.14 23.36 6.11
N ILE A 128 -0.62 23.52 7.20
CA ILE A 128 -1.53 22.49 7.70
C ILE A 128 -2.80 22.53 6.85
N PRO A 129 -3.21 21.41 6.20
CA PRO A 129 -4.45 21.37 5.43
C PRO A 129 -5.68 21.50 6.34
N ILE A 130 -6.79 21.97 5.79
CA ILE A 130 -8.09 21.96 6.48
C ILE A 130 -8.62 20.53 6.48
N LEU A 131 -8.81 19.96 7.67
CA LEU A 131 -9.19 18.57 7.83
C LEU A 131 -10.63 18.42 8.32
N GLY A 132 -11.31 17.40 7.78
CA GLY A 132 -12.60 16.92 8.26
C GLY A 132 -12.50 16.17 9.60
N GLU A 133 -13.63 15.64 10.01
CA GLU A 133 -13.71 14.79 11.22
C GLU A 133 -12.92 13.48 11.03
N GLU A 134 -12.40 12.97 12.14
CA GLU A 134 -11.70 11.70 12.14
C GLU A 134 -12.70 10.54 11.94
N ARG A 135 -12.39 9.66 11.00
CA ARG A 135 -13.11 8.40 10.77
C ARG A 135 -12.20 7.23 11.11
N VAL A 136 -12.77 6.21 11.68
CA VAL A 136 -12.05 4.97 12.02
C VAL A 136 -12.72 3.80 11.30
N LEU A 137 -11.93 3.03 10.57
CA LEU A 137 -12.38 1.83 9.85
C LEU A 137 -11.49 0.65 10.21
N LYS A 138 -12.09 -0.45 10.65
CA LYS A 138 -11.39 -1.73 10.82
C LYS A 138 -11.59 -2.57 9.56
N LEU A 139 -10.50 -2.89 8.87
CA LEU A 139 -10.52 -3.67 7.62
C LEU A 139 -10.59 -5.19 7.91
N ALA A 140 -11.66 -5.61 8.59
CA ALA A 140 -11.95 -7.01 8.83
C ALA A 140 -12.26 -7.77 7.51
N PRO A 141 -12.21 -9.12 7.48
CA PRO A 141 -12.51 -9.89 6.28
C PRO A 141 -13.84 -9.51 5.62
N GLY A 142 -13.77 -9.10 4.33
CA GLY A 142 -14.92 -8.64 3.55
C GLY A 142 -15.24 -7.15 3.68
N GLU A 143 -14.72 -6.45 4.69
CA GLU A 143 -14.82 -4.99 4.77
C GLU A 143 -13.95 -4.35 3.68
N VAL A 144 -14.39 -3.20 3.17
CA VAL A 144 -13.72 -2.49 2.08
C VAL A 144 -13.30 -1.09 2.53
N LEU A 145 -12.09 -0.74 2.20
CA LEU A 145 -11.53 0.60 2.27
C LEU A 145 -11.34 1.11 0.83
N HIS A 146 -11.91 2.27 0.53
CA HIS A 146 -11.64 3.01 -0.70
C HIS A 146 -11.02 4.35 -0.34
N MET A 147 -9.91 4.68 -0.98
CA MET A 147 -9.16 5.91 -0.74
C MET A 147 -8.84 6.58 -2.08
N PRO A 148 -9.46 7.74 -2.35
CA PRO A 148 -9.12 8.54 -3.52
C PRO A 148 -7.73 9.17 -3.36
N PRO A 149 -7.01 9.45 -4.47
CA PRO A 149 -5.68 10.02 -4.43
C PRO A 149 -5.69 11.41 -3.78
N LEU A 150 -4.76 11.67 -2.88
CA LEU A 150 -4.47 12.98 -2.24
C LEU A 150 -5.65 13.64 -1.48
N LYS A 151 -6.74 12.94 -1.27
CA LYS A 151 -7.94 13.48 -0.60
C LYS A 151 -8.06 13.11 0.86
N GLU A 152 -7.24 12.18 1.35
CA GLU A 152 -7.34 11.69 2.72
C GLU A 152 -5.95 11.51 3.33
N ILE A 153 -5.74 12.04 4.54
CA ILE A 153 -4.60 11.68 5.38
C ILE A 153 -5.03 10.50 6.23
N HIS A 154 -4.23 9.47 6.26
CA HIS A 154 -4.53 8.28 7.04
C HIS A 154 -3.30 7.67 7.68
N ARG A 155 -3.55 6.85 8.70
CA ARG A 155 -2.55 5.99 9.36
C ARG A 155 -3.16 4.65 9.70
N GLN A 156 -2.34 3.61 9.69
CA GLN A 156 -2.75 2.27 10.07
C GLN A 156 -2.33 1.97 11.51
N LEU A 157 -3.23 1.29 12.24
CA LEU A 157 -2.95 0.70 13.54
C LEU A 157 -2.87 -0.82 13.39
N PRO A 158 -1.96 -1.48 14.14
CA PRO A 158 -1.76 -2.92 14.01
C PRO A 158 -3.00 -3.73 14.38
N PRO A 159 -3.19 -4.90 13.74
CA PRO A 159 -4.20 -5.87 14.18
C PRO A 159 -3.80 -6.57 15.48
N HIS A 160 -4.71 -7.31 16.10
CA HIS A 160 -4.40 -8.13 17.27
C HIS A 160 -3.78 -9.48 16.88
N ILE A 161 -4.09 -9.99 15.71
CA ILE A 161 -3.51 -11.22 15.14
C ILE A 161 -3.02 -10.98 13.73
N MET A 162 -2.11 -11.82 13.25
CA MET A 162 -1.63 -11.74 11.86
C MET A 162 -2.81 -11.68 10.90
N SER A 163 -2.84 -10.62 10.11
CA SER A 163 -3.92 -10.31 9.19
C SER A 163 -3.40 -10.09 7.78
N ALA A 164 -4.28 -10.16 6.79
CA ALA A 164 -3.96 -9.83 5.42
C ALA A 164 -5.08 -9.05 4.75
N SER A 165 -4.71 -8.17 3.83
CA SER A 165 -5.62 -7.45 2.95
C SER A 165 -5.25 -7.63 1.49
N LEU A 166 -6.25 -7.66 0.62
CA LEU A 166 -6.07 -7.64 -0.83
C LEU A 166 -6.34 -6.22 -1.32
N SER A 167 -5.43 -5.66 -2.13
CA SER A 167 -5.54 -4.28 -2.61
C SER A 167 -5.40 -4.19 -4.11
N LEU A 168 -6.19 -3.31 -4.72
CA LEU A 168 -6.04 -2.79 -6.07
C LEU A 168 -5.58 -1.33 -5.96
N LEU A 169 -4.43 -1.02 -6.54
CA LEU A 169 -3.88 0.32 -6.63
C LEU A 169 -3.94 0.78 -8.07
N ILE A 170 -4.71 1.82 -8.37
CA ILE A 170 -4.81 2.41 -9.71
C ILE A 170 -3.78 3.52 -9.79
N HIS A 171 -2.85 3.39 -10.74
CA HIS A 171 -1.75 4.32 -10.89
C HIS A 171 -2.23 5.64 -11.51
N PRO A 172 -1.75 6.80 -11.05
CA PRO A 172 -2.05 8.07 -11.70
C PRO A 172 -1.47 8.09 -13.11
N LEU A 173 -2.19 8.68 -14.05
CA LEU A 173 -1.68 8.90 -15.39
C LEU A 173 -0.41 9.76 -15.33
N ARG A 174 0.60 9.43 -16.15
CA ARG A 174 1.89 10.15 -16.16
C ARG A 174 1.75 11.65 -16.38
N SER A 175 0.69 12.08 -17.09
CA SER A 175 0.37 13.48 -17.33
C SER A 175 -0.22 14.21 -16.13
N GLU A 176 -0.71 13.50 -15.11
CA GLU A 176 -1.42 14.03 -13.94
C GLU A 176 -0.56 14.02 -12.67
N ARG A 177 0.69 13.56 -12.74
CA ARG A 177 1.64 13.49 -11.62
C ARG A 177 2.18 14.88 -11.22
N ASN A 178 1.32 15.86 -11.06
CA ASN A 178 1.72 17.21 -10.62
C ASN A 178 1.76 17.35 -9.09
N GLU A 179 1.16 16.44 -8.35
CA GLU A 179 1.12 16.46 -6.91
C GLU A 179 1.73 15.17 -6.35
N GLU A 180 2.48 15.31 -5.26
CA GLU A 180 3.17 14.20 -4.61
C GLU A 180 2.41 13.79 -3.34
N ALA A 181 2.45 12.49 -3.00
CA ALA A 181 2.05 12.01 -1.68
C ALA A 181 2.93 12.65 -0.60
N TRP A 182 2.38 12.88 0.58
CA TRP A 182 3.08 13.52 1.71
C TRP A 182 2.97 12.67 2.97
N CYS A 183 4.01 12.76 3.81
CA CYS A 183 3.96 12.33 5.19
C CYS A 183 3.73 13.53 6.11
N PHE A 184 3.09 13.28 7.25
CA PHE A 184 2.68 14.32 8.19
C PHE A 184 3.11 13.92 9.61
N ASP A 185 3.37 14.92 10.44
CA ASP A 185 3.58 14.73 11.87
C ASP A 185 2.26 14.40 12.61
N GLU A 186 2.34 14.23 13.92
CA GLU A 186 1.17 13.98 14.80
C GLU A 186 0.14 15.12 14.81
N ASN A 187 0.53 16.34 14.42
CA ASN A 187 -0.31 17.52 14.30
C ASN A 187 -0.77 17.79 12.86
N TYR A 188 -0.62 16.81 11.97
CA TYR A 188 -0.94 16.89 10.54
C TYR A 188 -0.19 17.99 9.78
N ARG A 189 1.02 18.35 10.22
CA ARG A 189 1.90 19.23 9.46
C ARG A 189 2.67 18.39 8.43
N PRO A 190 2.67 18.79 7.15
CA PRO A 190 3.47 18.12 6.13
C PRO A 190 4.95 18.16 6.48
N THR A 191 5.60 17.00 6.50
CA THR A 191 7.01 16.85 6.87
C THR A 191 7.90 16.63 5.64
N TYR A 192 7.58 15.64 4.81
CA TYR A 192 8.33 15.34 3.59
C TYR A 192 7.43 14.72 2.52
N PRO A 193 7.74 14.94 1.22
CA PRO A 193 7.00 14.34 0.14
C PRO A 193 7.46 12.91 -0.14
N GLY A 194 6.49 12.05 -0.40
CA GLY A 194 6.71 10.70 -0.93
C GLY A 194 7.24 9.68 0.08
N ILE A 195 6.46 8.65 0.38
CA ILE A 195 6.92 7.50 1.18
C ILE A 195 8.05 6.78 0.45
N ALA A 196 7.93 6.62 -0.87
CA ALA A 196 8.92 5.94 -1.70
C ALA A 196 10.30 6.63 -1.73
N LYS A 197 10.38 7.95 -1.56
CA LYS A 197 11.66 8.66 -1.49
C LYS A 197 12.44 8.34 -0.23
N GLN A 198 11.77 8.11 0.91
CA GLN A 198 12.45 7.68 2.14
C GLN A 198 12.97 6.26 2.05
N GLU A 199 12.18 5.34 1.50
CA GLU A 199 12.65 3.97 1.26
C GLU A 199 13.85 3.98 0.32
N THR A 200 13.80 4.76 -0.76
CA THR A 200 14.93 4.89 -1.69
C THR A 200 16.15 5.51 -1.01
N ALA A 201 16.00 6.59 -0.24
CA ALA A 201 17.09 7.22 0.50
C ALA A 201 17.69 6.25 1.54
N PHE A 202 16.86 5.51 2.27
CA PHE A 202 17.32 4.49 3.21
C PHE A 202 18.10 3.36 2.52
N PHE A 203 17.65 2.91 1.35
CA PHE A 203 18.37 1.93 0.54
C PHE A 203 19.70 2.48 0.01
N GLU A 204 19.73 3.72 -0.46
CA GLU A 204 20.94 4.38 -0.95
C GLU A 204 21.96 4.57 0.18
N ASP A 205 21.53 5.02 1.35
CA ASP A 205 22.39 5.14 2.54
C ASP A 205 22.91 3.77 3.01
N SER A 206 22.06 2.75 3.02
CA SER A 206 22.44 1.38 3.39
C SER A 206 23.44 0.79 2.39
N LEU A 207 23.26 0.99 1.10
CA LEU A 207 24.18 0.58 0.05
C LEU A 207 25.52 1.33 0.16
N SER A 208 25.49 2.63 0.48
CA SER A 208 26.69 3.43 0.71
C SER A 208 27.50 2.93 1.91
N LEU A 209 26.83 2.58 3.02
CA LEU A 209 27.47 2.01 4.20
C LEU A 209 28.09 0.64 3.91
N LEU A 210 27.40 -0.22 3.17
CA LEU A 210 27.91 -1.53 2.77
C LEU A 210 29.11 -1.43 1.83
N ASN A 211 29.11 -0.49 0.89
CA ASN A 211 30.20 -0.26 -0.04
C ASN A 211 31.43 0.37 0.64
N ASN A 212 31.23 1.25 1.62
CA ASN A 212 32.30 1.87 2.39
C ASN A 212 32.91 0.94 3.44
N GLY A 213 32.15 -0.05 3.94
CA GLY A 213 32.62 -1.07 4.89
C GLY A 213 33.52 -2.15 4.28
N SER A 214 33.54 -2.29 2.94
CA SER A 214 34.35 -3.32 2.26
C SER A 214 35.85 -2.93 2.05
N HIS A 215 36.27 -1.75 2.48
CA HIS A 215 37.66 -1.29 2.32
C HIS A 215 38.54 -1.31 3.59
N SER A 216 38.08 -1.93 4.67
CA SER A 216 38.85 -2.04 5.92
C SER A 216 38.94 -3.46 6.47
N LEU A 217 39.42 -4.42 5.65
CA LEU A 217 40.03 -5.61 6.19
C LEU A 217 41.54 -5.37 6.28
N PRO A 218 42.17 -5.33 7.49
CA PRO A 218 43.59 -5.27 7.61
C PRO A 218 44.19 -6.58 7.10
N GLN A 219 45.31 -6.47 6.35
CA GLN A 219 46.18 -7.56 5.93
C GLN A 219 46.84 -8.23 7.14
#